data_b2b8092fb2e5604041e59507467e3f60
#
_entry.id   b2b8092fb2e5604041e59507467e3f60
#
_cell.length_a   1.000
_cell.length_b   1.000
_cell.length_c   1.000
_cell.angle_alpha   90.00
_cell.angle_beta   90.00
_cell.angle_gamma   90.00
#
_symmetry.space_group_name_H-M   'P 1'
#
loop_
_entity.id
_entity.type
_entity.pdbx_description
1 polymer ?
#
loop_
_entity_poly.entity_id
_entity_poly.type
_entity_poly.pdbx_seq_one_letter_code
_entity_poly.pdbx_strand_id
1 'polypeptide(L)'
;MEGPRVKAKWLEDQFRNPLPVDAPEELVQKYARFYIVEMLGGTLFMDKGGDRISIMYLQFFDPISNGKKYSWGSAALSWLYRHLCNASEKTAKQIGGALLLVQLWAWTRFPHICPVMRHPQQALPPGPLAIRYVAC
;
A
#
# COMPACT_ATOMS: atom_id res chain seq x y z
N MET A 1 -11.09 -18.54 1.83
CA MET A 1 -10.96 -18.39 3.29
C MET A 1 -10.63 -16.94 3.58
N GLU A 2 -11.48 -16.24 4.32
CA GLU A 2 -11.16 -14.91 4.81
C GLU A 2 -10.38 -15.08 6.12
N GLY A 3 -9.12 -14.69 6.11
CA GLY A 3 -8.27 -14.69 7.30
C GLY A 3 -8.71 -13.62 8.32
N PRO A 4 -8.10 -13.61 9.53
CA PRO A 4 -8.42 -12.63 10.56
C PRO A 4 -8.13 -11.21 10.07
N ARG A 5 -9.09 -10.30 10.30
CA ARG A 5 -9.03 -8.91 9.87
C ARG A 5 -9.36 -7.97 11.03
N VAL A 6 -8.71 -6.82 11.08
CA VAL A 6 -8.98 -5.74 12.03
C VAL A 6 -9.42 -4.50 11.28
N LYS A 7 -10.19 -3.63 11.93
CA LYS A 7 -10.52 -2.32 11.36
C LYS A 7 -9.25 -1.46 11.32
N ALA A 8 -8.99 -0.81 10.19
CA ALA A 8 -7.84 0.08 10.01
C ALA A 8 -7.79 1.15 11.11
N LYS A 9 -8.93 1.81 11.37
CA LYS A 9 -9.03 2.82 12.42
C LYS A 9 -8.72 2.29 13.81
N TRP A 10 -9.16 1.09 14.16
CA TRP A 10 -8.83 0.48 15.45
C TRP A 10 -7.33 0.25 15.58
N LEU A 11 -6.71 -0.24 14.51
CA LEU A 11 -5.28 -0.46 14.47
C LEU A 11 -4.49 0.84 14.60
N GLU A 12 -4.89 1.89 13.89
CA GLU A 12 -4.32 3.24 14.00
C GLU A 12 -4.45 3.80 15.43
N ASP A 13 -5.62 3.67 16.06
CA ASP A 13 -5.86 4.15 17.42
C ASP A 13 -4.95 3.50 18.46
N GLN A 14 -4.55 2.22 18.26
CA GLN A 14 -3.61 1.53 19.16
C GLN A 14 -2.18 2.10 19.12
N PHE A 15 -1.80 2.72 18.01
CA PHE A 15 -0.44 3.23 17.75
C PHE A 15 -0.41 4.74 17.53
N ARG A 16 -1.47 5.45 17.95
CA ARG A 16 -1.58 6.91 17.79
C ARG A 16 -0.52 7.68 18.55
N ASN A 17 -0.10 7.17 19.70
CA ASN A 17 0.91 7.83 20.51
C ASN A 17 2.28 7.66 19.86
N PRO A 18 3.08 8.75 19.74
CA PRO A 18 4.42 8.66 19.21
C PRO A 18 5.30 7.74 20.06
N LEU A 19 6.22 7.07 19.43
CA LEU A 19 7.18 6.21 20.10
C LEU A 19 8.09 7.07 21.00
N PRO A 20 8.29 6.72 22.29
CA PRO A 20 9.25 7.40 23.16
C PRO A 20 10.68 7.36 22.59
N VAL A 21 11.48 8.39 22.85
CA VAL A 21 12.86 8.48 22.34
C VAL A 21 13.71 7.31 22.85
N ASP A 22 13.49 6.89 24.10
CA ASP A 22 14.23 5.79 24.75
C ASP A 22 13.41 4.49 24.77
N ALA A 23 12.62 4.23 23.73
CA ALA A 23 11.80 3.04 23.67
C ALA A 23 12.65 1.76 23.62
N PRO A 24 12.29 0.72 24.37
CA PRO A 24 12.96 -0.57 24.27
C PRO A 24 12.78 -1.18 22.88
N GLU A 25 13.77 -1.96 22.44
CA GLU A 25 13.80 -2.58 21.11
C GLU A 25 12.53 -3.37 20.76
N GLU A 26 11.95 -4.07 21.74
CA GLU A 26 10.70 -4.81 21.54
C GLU A 26 9.53 -3.90 21.15
N LEU A 27 9.45 -2.72 21.77
CA LEU A 27 8.42 -1.73 21.47
C LEU A 27 8.65 -1.12 20.08
N VAL A 28 9.89 -0.81 19.73
CA VAL A 28 10.28 -0.35 18.38
C VAL A 28 9.85 -1.36 17.32
N GLN A 29 10.15 -2.63 17.53
CA GLN A 29 9.77 -3.70 16.60
C GLN A 29 8.24 -3.86 16.50
N LYS A 30 7.51 -3.69 17.60
CA LYS A 30 6.05 -3.72 17.59
C LYS A 30 5.47 -2.61 16.72
N TYR A 31 5.97 -1.38 16.86
CA TYR A 31 5.56 -0.24 16.03
C TYR A 31 5.95 -0.45 14.56
N ALA A 32 7.15 -0.94 14.30
CA ALA A 32 7.60 -1.24 12.94
C ALA A 32 6.69 -2.27 12.25
N ARG A 33 6.33 -3.37 12.93
CA ARG A 33 5.38 -4.36 12.41
C ARG A 33 4.01 -3.75 12.12
N PHE A 34 3.54 -2.86 13.00
CA PHE A 34 2.29 -2.14 12.81
C PHE A 34 2.29 -1.34 11.51
N TYR A 35 3.28 -0.46 11.32
CA TYR A 35 3.38 0.35 10.11
C TYR A 35 3.53 -0.47 8.83
N ILE A 36 4.29 -1.57 8.89
CA ILE A 36 4.41 -2.49 7.76
C ILE A 36 3.06 -3.13 7.41
N VAL A 37 2.31 -3.61 8.39
CA VAL A 37 1.01 -4.24 8.16
C VAL A 37 -0.01 -3.23 7.66
N GLU A 38 -0.01 -2.01 8.19
CA GLU A 38 -0.84 -0.91 7.73
C GLU A 38 -0.54 -0.56 6.26
N MET A 39 0.73 -0.41 5.90
CA MET A 39 1.15 -0.15 4.54
C MET A 39 0.76 -1.29 3.59
N LEU A 40 1.00 -2.54 3.99
CA LEU A 40 0.65 -3.70 3.15
C LEU A 40 -0.86 -3.83 2.96
N GLY A 41 -1.63 -3.76 4.05
CA GLY A 41 -3.07 -3.97 4.01
C GLY A 41 -3.86 -2.75 3.55
N GLY A 42 -3.37 -1.54 3.83
CA GLY A 42 -4.04 -0.30 3.48
C GLY A 42 -3.73 0.23 2.08
N THR A 43 -2.60 -0.19 1.48
CA THR A 43 -2.19 0.30 0.15
C THR A 43 -1.93 -0.80 -0.87
N LEU A 44 -1.05 -1.76 -0.57
CA LEU A 44 -0.60 -2.76 -1.56
C LEU A 44 -1.62 -3.87 -1.78
N PHE A 45 -2.15 -4.42 -0.70
CA PHE A 45 -3.10 -5.54 -0.71
C PHE A 45 -4.50 -5.13 -0.25
N MET A 46 -4.85 -3.88 -0.47
CA MET A 46 -6.16 -3.34 -0.12
C MET A 46 -7.27 -4.17 -0.78
N ASP A 47 -8.26 -4.55 0.01
CA ASP A 47 -9.47 -5.20 -0.51
C ASP A 47 -10.51 -4.17 -1.01
N LYS A 48 -11.64 -4.65 -1.51
CA LYS A 48 -12.72 -3.79 -2.05
C LYS A 48 -13.33 -2.85 -1.01
N GLY A 49 -13.28 -3.19 0.28
CA GLY A 49 -13.88 -2.40 1.36
C GLY A 49 -12.98 -1.28 1.87
N GLY A 50 -11.67 -1.49 1.88
CA GLY A 50 -10.66 -0.52 2.31
C GLY A 50 -10.66 -0.18 3.81
N ASP A 51 -11.62 -0.69 4.59
CA ASP A 51 -11.78 -0.39 6.02
C ASP A 51 -11.14 -1.43 6.95
N ARG A 52 -10.72 -2.57 6.39
CA ARG A 52 -10.17 -3.69 7.14
C ARG A 52 -8.82 -4.13 6.61
N ILE A 53 -7.90 -4.36 7.53
CA ILE A 53 -6.55 -4.82 7.26
C ILE A 53 -6.42 -6.28 7.68
N SER A 54 -5.87 -7.12 6.81
CA SER A 54 -5.57 -8.51 7.15
C SER A 54 -4.33 -8.56 8.03
N ILE A 55 -4.47 -9.17 9.21
CA ILE A 55 -3.34 -9.36 10.14
C ILE A 55 -2.52 -10.63 9.82
N MET A 56 -2.90 -11.39 8.81
CA MET A 56 -2.13 -12.56 8.37
C MET A 56 -0.71 -12.20 7.91
N TYR A 57 -0.47 -10.93 7.54
CA TYR A 57 0.87 -10.48 7.14
C TYR A 57 1.87 -10.48 8.30
N LEU A 58 1.41 -10.40 9.56
CA LEU A 58 2.29 -10.40 10.73
C LEU A 58 3.19 -11.63 10.80
N GLN A 59 2.72 -12.80 10.39
CA GLN A 59 3.50 -14.04 10.39
C GLN A 59 4.77 -13.96 9.54
N PHE A 60 4.80 -13.09 8.53
CA PHE A 60 5.96 -12.92 7.64
C PHE A 60 7.03 -11.98 8.23
N PHE A 61 6.71 -11.30 9.34
CA PHE A 61 7.57 -10.35 10.02
C PHE A 61 7.92 -10.77 11.46
N ASP A 62 7.90 -12.06 11.72
CA ASP A 62 8.30 -12.62 13.00
C ASP A 62 9.46 -13.65 12.82
N PRO A 63 10.70 -13.26 13.11
CA PRO A 63 11.19 -11.89 13.37
C PRO A 63 11.09 -10.98 12.15
N ILE A 64 11.18 -9.66 12.34
CA ILE A 64 11.04 -8.65 11.27
C ILE A 64 11.95 -8.94 10.06
N SER A 65 13.14 -9.46 10.30
CA SER A 65 14.13 -9.82 9.26
C SER A 65 13.60 -10.85 8.24
N ASN A 66 12.62 -11.66 8.61
CA ASN A 66 11.99 -12.61 7.69
C ASN A 66 11.29 -11.94 6.52
N GLY A 67 10.81 -10.72 6.69
CA GLY A 67 10.17 -9.95 5.63
C GLY A 67 11.04 -9.79 4.38
N LYS A 68 12.37 -9.77 4.52
CA LYS A 68 13.33 -9.68 3.41
C LYS A 68 13.36 -10.93 2.52
N LYS A 69 12.83 -12.06 2.96
CA LYS A 69 12.82 -13.33 2.23
C LYS A 69 11.75 -13.37 1.12
N TYR A 70 10.82 -12.41 1.12
CA TYR A 70 9.67 -12.42 0.22
C TYR A 70 9.77 -11.33 -0.83
N SER A 71 9.31 -11.62 -2.05
CA SER A 71 9.19 -10.66 -3.13
C SER A 71 7.87 -9.91 -3.05
N TRP A 72 7.79 -8.90 -2.17
CA TRP A 72 6.57 -8.10 -1.95
C TRP A 72 6.06 -7.40 -3.20
N GLY A 73 6.97 -6.94 -4.06
CA GLY A 73 6.60 -6.33 -5.35
C GLY A 73 5.87 -7.29 -6.28
N SER A 74 6.37 -8.53 -6.40
CA SER A 74 5.70 -9.57 -7.21
C SER A 74 4.36 -9.97 -6.60
N ALA A 75 4.28 -10.05 -5.29
CA ALA A 75 3.04 -10.34 -4.59
C ALA A 75 2.00 -9.23 -4.82
N ALA A 76 2.39 -7.97 -4.69
CA ALA A 76 1.52 -6.83 -4.95
C ALA A 76 1.02 -6.79 -6.41
N LEU A 77 1.90 -7.08 -7.36
CA LEU A 77 1.55 -7.15 -8.78
C LEU A 77 0.55 -8.28 -9.06
N SER A 78 0.77 -9.46 -8.50
CA SER A 78 -0.15 -10.60 -8.64
C SER A 78 -1.53 -10.30 -8.05
N TRP A 79 -1.55 -9.64 -6.89
CA TRP A 79 -2.78 -9.18 -6.24
C TRP A 79 -3.54 -8.19 -7.12
N LEU A 80 -2.82 -7.21 -7.67
CA LEU A 80 -3.37 -6.20 -8.56
C LEU A 80 -3.95 -6.82 -9.83
N TYR A 81 -3.25 -7.74 -10.49
CA TYR A 81 -3.76 -8.45 -11.66
C TYR A 81 -5.05 -9.19 -11.37
N ARG A 82 -5.12 -9.91 -10.24
CA ARG A 82 -6.34 -10.60 -9.83
C ARG A 82 -7.52 -9.62 -9.70
N HIS A 83 -7.31 -8.46 -9.09
CA HIS A 83 -8.35 -7.45 -8.94
C HIS A 83 -8.75 -6.81 -10.26
N LEU A 84 -7.82 -6.58 -11.18
CA LEU A 84 -8.11 -6.07 -12.50
C LEU A 84 -8.88 -7.09 -13.35
N CYS A 85 -8.54 -8.39 -13.28
CA CYS A 85 -9.33 -9.44 -13.92
C CYS A 85 -10.76 -9.48 -13.39
N ASN A 86 -10.95 -9.42 -12.07
CA ASN A 86 -12.28 -9.35 -11.47
C ASN A 86 -13.04 -8.08 -11.88
N ALA A 87 -12.34 -6.97 -12.08
CA ALA A 87 -12.94 -5.70 -12.49
C ALA A 87 -13.43 -5.69 -13.95
N SER A 88 -12.92 -6.60 -14.79
CA SER A 88 -13.39 -6.76 -16.18
C SER A 88 -14.79 -7.41 -16.25
N GLU A 89 -15.28 -8.01 -15.18
CA GLU A 89 -16.62 -8.57 -15.12
C GLU A 89 -17.69 -7.46 -15.03
N LYS A 90 -18.76 -7.59 -15.79
CA LYS A 90 -19.86 -6.59 -15.85
C LYS A 90 -20.54 -6.32 -14.50
N THR A 91 -20.46 -7.27 -13.56
CA THR A 91 -21.05 -7.20 -12.22
C THR A 91 -20.15 -6.54 -11.19
N ALA A 92 -18.89 -6.27 -11.52
CA ALA A 92 -17.94 -5.69 -10.61
C ALA A 92 -18.30 -4.23 -10.26
N LYS A 93 -18.55 -3.97 -8.98
CA LYS A 93 -18.88 -2.62 -8.48
C LYS A 93 -17.69 -1.89 -7.88
N GLN A 94 -16.67 -2.62 -7.46
CA GLN A 94 -15.48 -2.09 -6.76
C GLN A 94 -14.25 -2.89 -7.14
N ILE A 95 -13.11 -2.20 -7.13
CA ILE A 95 -11.79 -2.78 -7.39
C ILE A 95 -10.95 -2.61 -6.13
N GLY A 96 -10.19 -3.65 -5.77
CA GLY A 96 -9.17 -3.58 -4.73
C GLY A 96 -7.76 -3.51 -5.34
N GLY A 97 -6.76 -3.51 -4.47
CA GLY A 97 -5.35 -3.49 -4.84
C GLY A 97 -4.78 -2.08 -5.01
N ALA A 98 -3.51 -1.99 -5.33
CA ALA A 98 -2.76 -0.75 -5.44
C ALA A 98 -3.11 0.02 -6.74
N LEU A 99 -4.33 0.54 -6.85
CA LEU A 99 -4.82 1.23 -8.04
C LEU A 99 -4.02 2.49 -8.38
N LEU A 100 -3.38 3.12 -7.40
CA LEU A 100 -2.47 4.24 -7.63
C LEU A 100 -1.34 3.85 -8.60
N LEU A 101 -0.82 2.62 -8.52
CA LEU A 101 0.20 2.13 -9.45
C LEU A 101 -0.34 2.05 -10.88
N VAL A 102 -1.59 1.61 -11.06
CA VAL A 102 -2.24 1.57 -12.38
C VAL A 102 -2.42 2.98 -12.93
N GLN A 103 -2.86 3.92 -12.09
CA GLN A 103 -3.06 5.31 -12.47
C GLN A 103 -1.74 5.96 -12.92
N LEU A 104 -0.68 5.82 -12.13
CA LEU A 104 0.64 6.36 -12.48
C LEU A 104 1.19 5.72 -13.76
N TRP A 105 1.02 4.41 -13.91
CA TRP A 105 1.39 3.69 -15.13
C TRP A 105 0.60 4.21 -16.34
N ALA A 106 -0.72 4.40 -16.21
CA ALA A 106 -1.58 4.89 -17.28
C ALA A 106 -1.16 6.31 -17.72
N TRP A 107 -0.87 7.21 -16.78
CA TRP A 107 -0.42 8.57 -17.10
C TRP A 107 0.93 8.59 -17.85
N THR A 108 1.82 7.62 -17.55
CA THR A 108 3.08 7.51 -18.30
C THR A 108 2.90 6.97 -19.71
N ARG A 109 1.88 6.15 -19.96
CA ARG A 109 1.61 5.53 -21.26
C ARG A 109 0.65 6.34 -22.13
N PHE A 110 -0.25 7.06 -21.49
CA PHE A 110 -1.29 7.85 -22.14
C PHE A 110 -1.24 9.31 -21.64
N PRO A 111 -0.28 10.11 -22.10
CA PRO A 111 -0.10 11.49 -21.60
C PRO A 111 -1.35 12.37 -21.74
N HIS A 112 -2.22 12.09 -22.70
CA HIS A 112 -3.46 12.84 -22.94
C HIS A 112 -4.53 12.68 -21.85
N ILE A 113 -4.43 11.63 -21.02
CA ILE A 113 -5.33 11.45 -19.85
C ILE A 113 -4.70 11.92 -18.54
N CYS A 114 -3.44 12.36 -18.59
CA CYS A 114 -2.77 12.89 -17.41
C CYS A 114 -3.32 14.29 -17.08
N PRO A 115 -3.59 14.58 -15.79
CA PRO A 115 -3.96 15.92 -15.37
C PRO A 115 -2.90 16.95 -15.78
N VAL A 116 -3.34 18.12 -16.29
CA VAL A 116 -2.42 19.20 -16.61
C VAL A 116 -1.92 19.81 -15.30
N MET A 117 -0.63 19.77 -15.10
CA MET A 117 -0.02 20.35 -13.91
C MET A 117 -0.16 21.89 -13.95
N ARG A 118 -0.68 22.47 -12.89
CA ARG A 118 -0.89 23.93 -12.77
C ARG A 118 0.42 24.71 -12.65
N HIS A 119 1.51 24.05 -12.25
CA HIS A 119 2.84 24.64 -12.13
C HIS A 119 3.83 23.89 -13.01
N PRO A 120 4.63 24.62 -13.83
CA PRO A 120 5.73 23.98 -14.55
C PRO A 120 6.67 23.37 -13.53
N GLN A 121 6.89 22.08 -13.64
CA GLN A 121 7.83 21.39 -12.76
C GLN A 121 9.20 22.01 -12.93
N GLN A 122 9.76 22.57 -11.85
CA GLN A 122 11.21 22.64 -11.72
C GLN A 122 11.75 21.23 -11.99
N ALA A 123 12.77 21.13 -12.82
CA ALA A 123 13.35 19.84 -13.22
C ALA A 123 13.60 18.99 -11.95
N LEU A 124 12.70 18.04 -11.70
CA LEU A 124 12.86 17.13 -10.58
C LEU A 124 14.10 16.29 -10.83
N PRO A 125 14.90 16.01 -9.80
CA PRO A 125 16.06 15.14 -9.92
C PRO A 125 15.64 13.79 -10.51
N PRO A 126 16.54 13.09 -11.23
CA PRO A 126 16.23 11.77 -11.77
C PRO A 126 15.79 10.84 -10.64
N GLY A 127 14.59 10.31 -10.74
CA GLY A 127 13.96 9.49 -9.72
C GLY A 127 12.83 8.61 -10.28
N PRO A 128 12.17 7.83 -9.44
CA PRO A 128 11.03 7.01 -9.85
C PRO A 128 9.96 7.84 -10.56
N LEU A 129 9.33 7.27 -11.60
CA LEU A 129 8.31 7.97 -12.40
C LEU A 129 7.16 8.54 -11.56
N ALA A 130 6.85 7.91 -10.43
CA ALA A 130 5.80 8.36 -9.52
C ALA A 130 6.04 9.76 -8.96
N ILE A 131 7.29 10.17 -8.74
CA ILE A 131 7.64 11.51 -8.22
C ILE A 131 7.13 12.63 -9.13
N ARG A 132 7.04 12.37 -10.42
CA ARG A 132 6.55 13.34 -11.41
C ARG A 132 5.10 13.76 -11.20
N TYR A 133 4.32 12.98 -10.46
CA TYR A 133 2.87 13.14 -10.30
C TYR A 133 2.43 13.42 -8.85
N VAL A 134 3.36 13.52 -7.92
CA VAL A 134 3.05 13.79 -6.49
C VAL A 134 2.60 15.23 -6.25
N ALA A 135 2.85 16.13 -7.19
CA ALA A 135 2.54 17.56 -7.08
C ALA A 135 1.25 17.97 -7.84
N CYS A 136 0.40 16.99 -8.17
CA CYS A 136 -0.88 17.27 -8.83
C CYS A 136 -2.01 17.56 -7.82
#